data_e6470317fda2be2ad86452615095eca4
#
_entry.id   e6470317fda2be2ad86452615095eca4
#
_cell.length_a   1.000
_cell.length_b   1.000
_cell.length_c   1.000
_cell.angle_alpha   90.00
_cell.angle_beta   90.00
_cell.angle_gamma   90.00
#
_symmetry.space_group_name_H-M   'P 1'
#
loop_
_entity.id
_entity.type
_entity.pdbx_description
1 polymer ?
#
loop_
_entity_poly.entity_id
_entity_poly.type
_entity_poly.pdbx_seq_one_letter_code
_entity_poly.pdbx_strand_id
1 'polypeptide(L)'
;GTGETRAREIIAEAEGRARTIVTEAEAKERETIGRLEEAKTKLEARIEELRIFEREYRNNLRSYIEGQLNDLNRQASDVLEGSAPAGQ
;
A
#
# COMPACT_ATOMS: atom_id res chain seq x y z
N GLY A 1 -14.56 34.79 52.60
CA GLY A 1 -13.88 34.08 53.65
C GLY A 1 -12.91 33.03 53.12
N THR A 2 -12.21 32.35 54.02
CA THR A 2 -11.21 31.36 53.68
C THR A 2 -11.79 30.18 52.90
N GLY A 3 -13.01 29.75 53.27
CA GLY A 3 -13.70 28.66 52.59
C GLY A 3 -14.06 28.97 51.16
N GLU A 4 -14.46 30.21 50.90
CA GLU A 4 -14.81 30.67 49.55
C GLU A 4 -13.56 30.76 48.64
N THR A 5 -12.46 31.27 49.24
CA THR A 5 -11.18 31.33 48.52
C THR A 5 -10.69 29.96 48.13
N ARG A 6 -10.79 28.99 49.08
CA ARG A 6 -10.38 27.61 48.84
C ARG A 6 -11.25 26.93 47.76
N ALA A 7 -12.56 27.21 47.80
CA ALA A 7 -13.46 26.68 46.79
C ALA A 7 -13.10 27.21 45.40
N ARG A 8 -12.76 28.49 45.27
CA ARG A 8 -12.31 29.08 44.00
C ARG A 8 -11.02 28.47 43.50
N GLU A 9 -10.09 28.24 44.39
CA GLU A 9 -8.82 27.62 44.06
C GLU A 9 -9.01 26.19 43.54
N ILE A 10 -9.87 25.42 44.18
CA ILE A 10 -10.18 24.04 43.77
C ILE A 10 -10.83 24.05 42.38
N ILE A 11 -11.77 24.97 42.13
CA ILE A 11 -12.43 25.10 40.84
C ILE A 11 -11.41 25.50 39.78
N ALA A 12 -10.54 26.47 40.06
CA ALA A 12 -9.52 26.92 39.15
C ALA A 12 -8.53 25.80 38.79
N GLU A 13 -8.12 25.00 39.75
CA GLU A 13 -7.29 23.82 39.54
C GLU A 13 -8.00 22.80 38.65
N ALA A 14 -9.24 22.50 38.95
CA ALA A 14 -10.03 21.54 38.17
C ALA A 14 -10.19 21.99 36.73
N GLU A 15 -10.48 23.27 36.51
CA GLU A 15 -10.57 23.86 35.16
C GLU A 15 -9.25 23.80 34.42
N GLY A 16 -8.15 24.10 35.13
CA GLY A 16 -6.80 23.98 34.57
C GLY A 16 -6.45 22.58 34.14
N ARG A 17 -6.78 21.58 34.97
CA ARG A 17 -6.57 20.17 34.65
C ARG A 17 -7.42 19.74 33.45
N ALA A 18 -8.66 20.18 33.42
CA ALA A 18 -9.56 19.87 32.31
C ALA A 18 -9.01 20.41 30.99
N ARG A 19 -8.52 21.66 31.00
CA ARG A 19 -7.90 22.25 29.79
C ARG A 19 -6.66 21.50 29.37
N THR A 20 -5.85 21.08 30.30
CA THR A 20 -4.64 20.30 30.03
C THR A 20 -4.98 18.95 29.39
N ILE A 21 -5.97 18.25 29.97
CA ILE A 21 -6.45 16.96 29.44
C ILE A 21 -6.93 17.12 28.00
N VAL A 22 -7.75 18.14 27.74
CA VAL A 22 -8.27 18.41 26.39
C VAL A 22 -7.12 18.73 25.41
N THR A 23 -6.20 19.59 25.83
CA THR A 23 -5.04 19.96 24.99
C THR A 23 -4.17 18.74 24.66
N GLU A 24 -3.90 17.90 25.64
CA GLU A 24 -3.12 16.69 25.45
C GLU A 24 -3.86 15.70 24.54
N ALA A 25 -5.17 15.56 24.72
CA ALA A 25 -5.99 14.70 23.87
C ALA A 25 -6.00 15.17 22.42
N GLU A 26 -6.12 16.47 22.22
CA GLU A 26 -6.08 17.08 20.87
C GLU A 26 -4.70 16.88 20.22
N ALA A 27 -3.63 17.01 21.00
CA ALA A 27 -2.27 16.79 20.51
C ALA A 27 -2.07 15.33 20.09
N LYS A 28 -2.56 14.38 20.88
CA LYS A 28 -2.50 12.95 20.55
C LYS A 28 -3.33 12.63 19.32
N GLU A 29 -4.49 13.24 19.18
CA GLU A 29 -5.34 13.09 18.02
C GLU A 29 -4.60 13.54 16.75
N ARG A 30 -4.00 14.73 16.78
CA ARG A 30 -3.23 15.25 15.64
C ARG A 30 -2.07 14.34 15.28
N GLU A 31 -1.36 13.85 16.28
CA GLU A 31 -0.24 12.92 16.08
C GLU A 31 -0.71 11.61 15.45
N THR A 32 -1.82 11.07 15.93
CA THR A 32 -2.40 9.84 15.40
C THR A 32 -2.84 10.01 13.95
N ILE A 33 -3.53 11.12 13.65
CA ILE A 33 -3.95 11.45 12.29
C ILE A 33 -2.74 11.59 11.37
N GLY A 34 -1.69 12.27 11.84
CA GLY A 34 -0.45 12.42 11.08
C GLY A 34 0.19 11.08 10.72
N ARG A 35 0.25 10.17 11.70
CA ARG A 35 0.78 8.81 11.46
C ARG A 35 -0.08 8.01 10.50
N LEU A 36 -1.40 8.14 10.61
CA LEU A 36 -2.32 7.47 9.69
C LEU A 36 -2.19 7.99 8.27
N GLU A 37 -2.03 9.30 8.10
CA GLU A 37 -1.82 9.89 6.78
C GLU A 37 -0.49 9.44 6.17
N GLU A 38 0.58 9.36 6.95
CA GLU A 38 1.85 8.82 6.49
C GLU A 38 1.73 7.36 6.08
N ALA A 39 1.06 6.56 6.91
CA ALA A 39 0.84 5.14 6.62
C ALA A 39 0.02 4.97 5.34
N LYS A 40 -1.00 5.80 5.15
CA LYS A 40 -1.83 5.82 3.94
C LYS A 40 -0.99 6.12 2.71
N THR A 41 -0.15 7.16 2.78
CA THR A 41 0.71 7.57 1.68
C THR A 41 1.70 6.45 1.31
N LYS A 42 2.32 5.84 2.30
CA LYS A 42 3.23 4.71 2.09
C LYS A 42 2.52 3.53 1.46
N LEU A 43 1.30 3.23 1.93
CA LEU A 43 0.52 2.13 1.42
C LEU A 43 0.10 2.38 -0.03
N GLU A 44 -0.30 3.60 -0.36
CA GLU A 44 -0.63 3.99 -1.74
C GLU A 44 0.58 3.83 -2.67
N ALA A 45 1.77 4.22 -2.19
CA ALA A 45 3.00 4.04 -2.94
C ALA A 45 3.31 2.56 -3.17
N ARG A 46 3.12 1.72 -2.14
CA ARG A 46 3.30 0.27 -2.26
C ARG A 46 2.32 -0.35 -3.26
N ILE A 47 1.08 0.09 -3.22
CA ILE A 47 0.06 -0.38 -4.17
C ILE A 47 0.47 -0.02 -5.60
N GLU A 48 0.98 1.18 -5.84
CA GLU A 48 1.43 1.60 -7.17
C GLU A 48 2.63 0.78 -7.64
N GLU A 49 3.61 0.54 -6.76
CA GLU A 49 4.74 -0.33 -7.05
C GLU A 49 4.31 -1.74 -7.42
N LEU A 50 3.34 -2.29 -6.68
CA LEU A 50 2.81 -3.62 -6.95
C LEU A 50 2.04 -3.67 -8.27
N ARG A 51 1.33 -2.61 -8.63
CA ARG A 51 0.65 -2.53 -9.93
C ARG A 51 1.63 -2.53 -11.08
N ILE A 52 2.72 -1.78 -10.95
CA ILE A 52 3.79 -1.74 -11.95
C ILE A 52 4.44 -3.10 -12.07
N PHE A 53 4.79 -3.71 -10.94
CA PHE A 53 5.40 -5.03 -10.89
C PHE A 53 4.49 -6.09 -11.54
N GLU A 54 3.20 -6.07 -11.21
CA GLU A 54 2.22 -7.01 -11.75
C GLU A 54 2.09 -6.86 -13.27
N ARG A 55 2.08 -5.63 -13.77
CA ARG A 55 1.99 -5.36 -15.20
C ARG A 55 3.22 -5.86 -15.95
N GLU A 56 4.40 -5.59 -15.41
CA GLU A 56 5.67 -6.05 -15.99
C GLU A 56 5.76 -7.57 -15.98
N TYR A 57 5.37 -8.17 -14.86
CA TYR A 57 5.34 -9.64 -14.72
C TYR A 57 4.40 -10.25 -15.75
N ARG A 58 3.21 -9.71 -15.90
CA ARG A 58 2.22 -10.19 -16.87
C ARG A 58 2.74 -10.06 -18.29
N ASN A 59 3.36 -8.94 -18.64
CA ASN A 59 3.92 -8.71 -19.96
C ASN A 59 5.08 -9.68 -20.23
N ASN A 60 5.97 -9.88 -19.27
CA ASN A 60 7.08 -10.80 -19.40
C ASN A 60 6.59 -12.24 -19.56
N LEU A 61 5.59 -12.63 -18.78
CA LEU A 61 5.00 -13.95 -18.87
C LEU A 61 4.33 -14.17 -20.22
N ARG A 62 3.60 -13.18 -20.71
CA ARG A 62 2.98 -13.23 -22.02
C ARG A 62 4.01 -13.42 -23.12
N SER A 63 5.09 -12.64 -23.09
CA SER A 63 6.19 -12.74 -24.06
C SER A 63 6.84 -14.10 -24.01
N TYR A 64 7.04 -14.65 -22.82
CA TYR A 64 7.61 -15.98 -22.65
C TYR A 64 6.70 -17.04 -23.27
N ILE A 65 5.41 -16.98 -22.97
CA ILE A 65 4.41 -17.93 -23.50
C ILE A 65 4.34 -17.84 -25.03
N GLU A 66 4.29 -16.62 -25.57
CA GLU A 66 4.29 -16.42 -27.02
C GLU A 66 5.55 -16.98 -27.67
N GLY A 67 6.69 -16.77 -27.03
CA GLY A 67 7.96 -17.35 -27.49
C GLY A 67 7.94 -18.88 -27.50
N GLN A 68 7.39 -19.50 -26.45
CA GLN A 68 7.26 -20.94 -26.37
C GLN A 68 6.30 -21.48 -27.43
N LEU A 69 5.21 -20.79 -27.68
CA LEU A 69 4.26 -21.18 -28.73
C LEU A 69 4.88 -21.07 -30.12
N ASN A 70 5.66 -20.02 -30.38
CA ASN A 70 6.36 -19.84 -31.64
C ASN A 70 7.39 -20.94 -31.84
N ASP A 71 8.14 -21.29 -30.81
CA ASP A 71 9.12 -22.36 -30.86
C ASP A 71 8.47 -23.71 -31.11
N LEU A 72 7.36 -23.97 -30.45
CA LEU A 72 6.58 -25.17 -30.66
C LEU A 72 6.03 -25.26 -32.08
N ASN A 73 5.51 -24.16 -32.61
CA ASN A 73 5.02 -24.08 -33.98
C ASN A 73 6.14 -24.33 -34.99
N ARG A 74 7.33 -23.78 -34.76
CA ARG A 74 8.49 -24.01 -35.60
C ARG A 74 8.91 -25.46 -35.57
N GLN A 75 8.97 -26.07 -34.39
CA GLN A 75 9.28 -27.47 -34.23
C GLN A 75 8.26 -28.37 -34.96
N ALA A 76 6.98 -28.05 -34.84
CA ALA A 76 5.93 -28.77 -35.54
C ALA A 76 6.07 -28.65 -37.05
N SER A 77 6.37 -27.45 -37.58
CA SER A 77 6.62 -27.22 -38.99
C SER A 77 7.83 -27.99 -39.47
N ASP A 78 8.92 -27.99 -38.72
CA ASP A 78 10.14 -28.73 -39.03
C ASP A 78 9.89 -30.24 -39.09
N VAL A 79 9.12 -30.76 -38.13
CA VAL A 79 8.75 -32.18 -38.13
C VAL A 79 7.88 -32.53 -39.33
N LEU A 80 6.93 -31.69 -39.69
CA LEU A 80 6.07 -31.90 -40.85
C LEU A 80 6.87 -31.83 -42.17
N GLU A 81 7.81 -30.90 -42.28
CA GLU A 81 8.71 -30.81 -43.42
C GLU A 81 9.65 -32.01 -43.49
N GLY A 82 10.20 -32.39 -42.33
CA GLY A 82 11.08 -33.55 -42.22
C GLY A 82 10.41 -34.88 -42.50
N SER A 83 9.10 -34.97 -42.32
CA SER A 83 8.30 -36.17 -42.61
C SER A 83 7.67 -36.15 -43.98
N ALA A 84 7.90 -35.11 -44.80
CA ALA A 84 7.41 -35.06 -46.15
C ALA A 84 7.96 -36.22 -46.95
N PRO A 85 7.18 -36.86 -47.84
CA PRO A 85 7.66 -37.96 -48.62
C PRO A 85 8.86 -37.57 -49.48
N ALA A 86 9.91 -38.44 -49.43
CA ALA A 86 11.09 -38.26 -50.21
C ALA A 86 10.81 -38.56 -51.68
N GLY A 87 10.92 -37.82 -52.58
CA GLY A 87 10.62 -38.03 -53.97
C GLY A 87 9.57 -37.06 -54.51
N GLN A 88 9.23 -36.14 -53.66
CA GLN A 88 8.44 -35.00 -54.05
C GLN A 88 9.33 -33.71 -54.15
#